data_dd0e8cdd2ec15c8957cfe5554678f764
#
_entry.id   dd0e8cdd2ec15c8957cfe5554678f764
#
_cell.length_a   1.000
_cell.length_b   1.000
_cell.length_c   1.000
_cell.angle_alpha   90.00
_cell.angle_beta   90.00
_cell.angle_gamma   90.00
#
_symmetry.space_group_name_H-M   'P 1'
#
loop_
_entity.id
_entity.type
_entity.pdbx_description
1 polymer ?
#
loop_
_entity_poly.entity_id
_entity_poly.type
_entity_poly.pdbx_seq_one_letter_code
_entity_poly.pdbx_strand_id
1 'polypeptide(L)'
;VKREDLYKSWGYDIDKLPFGAHMWLEPTKGTRQNPFSGVIVELNPVEMAIYDHTMTSYHDHIELGWGGDRAEARKLYQDFNKGKNWFIENNVRAYMDLID
;
A
#
# COMPACT_ATOMS: atom_id res chain seq x y z
N VAL A 1 -7.85 -15.68 -14.72
CA VAL A 1 -8.75 -14.79 -13.97
C VAL A 1 -8.34 -13.35 -14.20
N LYS A 2 -9.30 -12.52 -14.55
CA LYS A 2 -9.01 -11.10 -14.73
C LYS A 2 -8.71 -10.46 -13.38
N ARG A 3 -7.80 -9.49 -13.40
CA ARG A 3 -7.38 -8.77 -12.19
C ARG A 3 -8.57 -8.12 -11.48
N GLU A 4 -9.51 -7.55 -12.26
CA GLU A 4 -10.73 -6.94 -11.73
C GLU A 4 -11.59 -7.93 -10.93
N ASP A 5 -11.65 -9.19 -11.39
CA ASP A 5 -12.44 -10.22 -10.71
C ASP A 5 -11.82 -10.59 -9.36
N LEU A 6 -10.49 -10.56 -9.25
CA LEU A 6 -9.80 -10.78 -7.98
C LEU A 6 -10.12 -9.69 -6.97
N TYR A 7 -10.11 -8.42 -7.40
CA TYR A 7 -10.49 -7.32 -6.50
C TYR A 7 -11.93 -7.46 -6.01
N LYS A 8 -12.85 -7.77 -6.92
CA LYS A 8 -14.25 -7.98 -6.56
C LYS A 8 -14.46 -9.14 -5.61
N SER A 9 -13.70 -10.22 -5.78
CA SER A 9 -13.81 -11.40 -4.90
C SER A 9 -13.47 -11.08 -3.45
N TRP A 10 -12.65 -10.04 -3.23
CA TRP A 10 -12.30 -9.55 -1.90
C TRP A 10 -13.13 -8.35 -1.43
N GLY A 11 -14.16 -7.96 -2.21
CA GLY A 11 -15.08 -6.89 -1.84
C GLY A 11 -14.63 -5.49 -2.20
N TYR A 12 -13.69 -5.34 -3.14
CA TYR A 12 -13.17 -4.04 -3.54
C TYR A 12 -13.55 -3.69 -4.98
N ASP A 13 -13.68 -2.39 -5.23
CA ASP A 13 -13.86 -1.83 -6.56
C ASP A 13 -12.50 -1.26 -7.01
N ILE A 14 -11.96 -1.79 -8.10
CA ILE A 14 -10.64 -1.39 -8.61
C ILE A 14 -10.56 0.12 -8.90
N ASP A 15 -11.66 0.74 -9.30
CA ASP A 15 -11.69 2.18 -9.62
C ASP A 15 -11.56 3.06 -8.39
N LYS A 16 -11.83 2.51 -7.21
CA LYS A 16 -11.75 3.24 -5.93
C LYS A 16 -10.44 3.01 -5.19
N LEU A 17 -9.54 2.20 -5.72
CA LEU A 17 -8.26 1.91 -5.08
C LEU A 17 -7.22 2.96 -5.45
N PRO A 18 -6.29 3.28 -4.55
CA PRO A 18 -5.32 4.34 -4.79
C PRO A 18 -4.35 4.04 -5.94
N PHE A 19 -4.04 2.76 -6.19
CA PHE A 19 -3.06 2.36 -7.19
C PHE A 19 -3.65 1.47 -8.28
N GLY A 20 -4.83 0.96 -8.09
CA GLY A 20 -5.63 0.29 -9.09
C GLY A 20 -4.94 -0.85 -9.84
N ALA A 21 -4.97 -0.76 -11.15
CA ALA A 21 -4.54 -1.83 -12.06
C ALA A 21 -3.04 -2.13 -12.05
N HIS A 22 -2.23 -1.30 -11.42
CA HIS A 22 -0.77 -1.47 -11.40
C HIS A 22 -0.29 -2.36 -10.26
N MET A 23 -1.16 -2.75 -9.35
CA MET A 23 -0.78 -3.57 -8.21
C MET A 23 -0.77 -5.05 -8.56
N TRP A 24 0.21 -5.77 -8.03
CA TRP A 24 0.26 -7.22 -8.07
C TRP A 24 -0.51 -7.80 -6.89
N LEU A 25 -1.39 -8.78 -7.15
CA LEU A 25 -2.16 -9.44 -6.10
C LEU A 25 -1.68 -10.86 -5.85
N GLU A 26 -1.42 -11.17 -4.58
CA GLU A 26 -1.25 -12.53 -4.15
C GLU A 26 -2.61 -13.25 -4.15
N PRO A 27 -2.65 -14.58 -4.35
CA PRO A 27 -3.93 -15.30 -4.40
C PRO A 27 -4.60 -15.50 -3.04
N THR A 28 -3.85 -15.42 -1.94
CA THR A 28 -4.35 -15.69 -0.60
C THR A 28 -3.91 -14.63 0.40
N LYS A 29 -4.57 -14.61 1.56
CA LYS A 29 -4.17 -13.77 2.68
C LYS A 29 -2.73 -14.06 3.10
N GLY A 30 -2.07 -13.04 3.63
CA GLY A 30 -0.73 -13.15 4.15
C GLY A 30 -0.51 -12.22 5.31
N THR A 31 0.74 -12.01 5.68
CA THR A 31 1.11 -11.14 6.79
C THR A 31 2.12 -10.09 6.35
N ARG A 32 2.11 -8.97 7.05
CA ARG A 32 3.14 -7.94 6.92
C ARG A 32 3.61 -7.54 8.31
N GLN A 33 4.85 -7.13 8.41
CA GLN A 33 5.47 -6.77 9.68
C GLN A 33 5.91 -5.32 9.65
N ASN A 34 5.62 -4.59 10.73
CA ASN A 34 6.14 -3.24 10.91
C ASN A 34 7.66 -3.34 11.12
N PRO A 35 8.48 -2.70 10.27
CA PRO A 35 9.94 -2.82 10.37
C PRO A 35 10.53 -2.18 11.64
N PHE A 36 9.77 -1.29 12.30
CA PHE A 36 10.24 -0.60 13.50
C PHE A 36 9.80 -1.27 14.79
N SER A 37 8.52 -1.66 14.88
CA SER A 37 7.95 -2.25 16.10
C SER A 37 7.98 -3.77 16.14
N GLY A 38 8.10 -4.41 14.98
CA GLY A 38 8.04 -5.87 14.87
C GLY A 38 6.62 -6.45 14.90
N VAL A 39 5.58 -5.61 14.99
CA VAL A 39 4.19 -6.07 14.99
C VAL A 39 3.86 -6.73 13.66
N ILE A 40 3.23 -7.91 13.71
CA ILE A 40 2.82 -8.67 12.54
C ILE A 40 1.30 -8.60 12.42
N VAL A 41 0.79 -8.27 11.22
CA VAL A 41 -0.63 -8.12 10.96
C VAL A 41 -1.02 -8.97 9.76
N GLU A 42 -2.14 -9.71 9.88
CA GLU A 42 -2.72 -10.45 8.76
C GLU A 42 -3.50 -9.49 7.87
N LEU A 43 -3.25 -9.56 6.57
CA LEU A 43 -3.89 -8.70 5.57
C LEU A 43 -4.44 -9.55 4.42
N ASN A 44 -5.51 -9.07 3.79
CA ASN A 44 -5.99 -9.68 2.55
C ASN A 44 -5.07 -9.28 1.37
N PRO A 45 -5.19 -9.94 0.20
CA PRO A 45 -4.30 -9.63 -0.93
C PRO A 45 -4.33 -8.19 -1.39
N VAL A 46 -5.47 -7.52 -1.32
CA VAL A 46 -5.58 -6.10 -1.72
C VAL A 46 -4.83 -5.22 -0.73
N GLU A 47 -5.04 -5.46 0.57
CA GLU A 47 -4.34 -4.72 1.62
C GLU A 47 -2.82 -4.91 1.53
N MET A 48 -2.36 -6.13 1.27
CA MET A 48 -0.93 -6.40 1.11
C MET A 48 -0.34 -5.64 -0.08
N ALA A 49 -1.04 -5.63 -1.22
CA ALA A 49 -0.57 -4.92 -2.41
C ALA A 49 -0.48 -3.42 -2.18
N ILE A 50 -1.48 -2.82 -1.53
CA ILE A 50 -1.49 -1.40 -1.22
C ILE A 50 -0.38 -1.07 -0.21
N TYR A 51 -0.22 -1.88 0.82
CA TYR A 51 0.84 -1.69 1.82
C TYR A 51 2.22 -1.74 1.17
N ASP A 52 2.48 -2.75 0.35
CA ASP A 52 3.79 -2.92 -0.29
C ASP A 52 4.11 -1.72 -1.21
N HIS A 53 3.14 -1.26 -1.99
CA HIS A 53 3.33 -0.09 -2.85
C HIS A 53 3.57 1.18 -2.02
N THR A 54 2.80 1.35 -0.94
CA THR A 54 2.91 2.49 -0.05
C THR A 54 4.29 2.57 0.59
N MET A 55 4.79 1.46 1.12
CA MET A 55 6.09 1.41 1.79
C MET A 55 7.24 1.54 0.80
N THR A 56 7.12 0.98 -0.40
CA THR A 56 8.12 1.16 -1.46
C THR A 56 8.21 2.63 -1.87
N SER A 57 7.06 3.29 -2.03
CA SER A 57 7.02 4.72 -2.37
C SER A 57 7.67 5.58 -1.29
N TYR A 58 7.42 5.26 -0.02
CA TYR A 58 8.03 5.96 1.11
C TYR A 58 9.56 5.82 1.11
N HIS A 59 10.04 4.59 0.93
CA HIS A 59 11.46 4.27 0.90
C HIS A 59 12.16 4.99 -0.26
N ASP A 60 11.57 4.93 -1.46
CA ASP A 60 12.12 5.58 -2.64
C ASP A 60 12.10 7.10 -2.50
N HIS A 61 11.07 7.66 -1.87
CA HIS A 61 11.00 9.09 -1.59
C HIS A 61 12.18 9.54 -0.72
N ILE A 62 12.50 8.79 0.32
CA ILE A 62 13.63 9.11 1.21
C ILE A 62 14.95 9.06 0.43
N GLU A 63 15.17 8.04 -0.38
CA GLU A 63 16.39 7.91 -1.18
C GLU A 63 16.55 9.05 -2.18
N LEU A 64 15.49 9.40 -2.91
CA LEU A 64 15.51 10.48 -3.89
C LEU A 64 15.66 11.85 -3.23
N GLY A 65 15.15 12.02 -2.03
CA GLY A 65 15.25 13.27 -1.28
C GLY A 65 16.69 13.72 -0.98
N TRP A 66 17.65 12.82 -1.08
CA TRP A 66 19.07 13.10 -0.79
C TRP A 66 19.88 13.56 -2.00
N GLY A 67 19.28 13.64 -3.19
CA GLY A 67 20.02 14.10 -4.37
C GLY A 67 19.33 13.83 -5.70
N GLY A 68 18.08 13.38 -5.66
CA GLY A 68 17.33 13.06 -6.85
C GLY A 68 16.42 14.17 -7.36
N ASP A 69 15.55 13.81 -8.29
CA ASP A 69 14.56 14.69 -8.89
C ASP A 69 13.46 15.03 -7.87
N ARG A 70 13.29 16.34 -7.60
CA ARG A 70 12.27 16.82 -6.64
C ARG A 70 10.85 16.53 -7.11
N ALA A 71 10.58 16.55 -8.39
CA ALA A 71 9.26 16.26 -8.93
C ALA A 71 8.90 14.79 -8.70
N GLU A 72 9.84 13.88 -8.93
CA GLU A 72 9.64 12.46 -8.70
C GLU A 72 9.51 12.15 -7.21
N ALA A 73 10.34 12.76 -6.37
CA ALA A 73 10.24 12.62 -4.92
C ALA A 73 8.87 13.08 -4.40
N ARG A 74 8.34 14.16 -4.94
CA ARG A 74 7.01 14.66 -4.59
C ARG A 74 5.91 13.67 -4.97
N LYS A 75 6.01 13.07 -6.16
CA LYS A 75 5.06 12.07 -6.60
C LYS A 75 5.06 10.83 -5.69
N LEU A 76 6.24 10.36 -5.32
CA LEU A 76 6.38 9.23 -4.40
C LEU A 76 5.78 9.54 -3.03
N TYR A 77 5.97 10.75 -2.53
CA TYR A 77 5.36 11.18 -1.28
C TYR A 77 3.83 11.24 -1.38
N GLN A 78 3.31 11.70 -2.52
CA GLN A 78 1.86 11.69 -2.76
C GLN A 78 1.31 10.28 -2.79
N ASP A 79 2.01 9.34 -3.41
CA ASP A 79 1.61 7.92 -3.44
C ASP A 79 1.61 7.32 -2.03
N PHE A 80 2.61 7.64 -1.22
CA PHE A 80 2.64 7.24 0.18
C PHE A 80 1.40 7.74 0.92
N ASN A 81 1.06 9.02 0.75
CA ASN A 81 -0.12 9.60 1.41
C ASN A 81 -1.43 8.95 0.93
N LYS A 82 -1.54 8.63 -0.35
CA LYS A 82 -2.72 7.94 -0.89
C LYS A 82 -2.92 6.58 -0.22
N GLY A 83 -1.85 5.79 -0.12
CA GLY A 83 -1.90 4.48 0.51
C GLY A 83 -2.21 4.59 2.00
N LYS A 84 -1.57 5.52 2.69
CA LYS A 84 -1.82 5.78 4.11
C LYS A 84 -3.29 6.14 4.35
N ASN A 85 -3.83 7.07 3.57
CA ASN A 85 -5.21 7.50 3.72
C ASN A 85 -6.20 6.38 3.41
N TRP A 86 -5.89 5.54 2.43
CA TRP A 86 -6.73 4.38 2.14
C TRP A 86 -6.84 3.45 3.36
N PHE A 87 -5.72 3.17 4.05
CA PHE A 87 -5.75 2.35 5.27
C PHE A 87 -6.53 3.02 6.41
N ILE A 88 -6.39 4.33 6.57
CA ILE A 88 -7.16 5.06 7.59
C ILE A 88 -8.67 4.91 7.34
N GLU A 89 -9.10 4.93 6.09
CA GLU A 89 -10.52 4.82 5.74
C GLU A 89 -11.03 3.38 5.75
N ASN A 90 -10.19 2.40 5.41
CA ASN A 90 -10.64 1.03 5.18
C ASN A 90 -10.18 0.04 6.26
N ASN A 91 -9.05 0.28 6.90
CA ASN A 91 -8.52 -0.57 7.96
C ASN A 91 -7.59 0.24 8.85
N VAL A 92 -8.18 1.07 9.69
CA VAL A 92 -7.43 1.99 10.56
C VAL A 92 -6.51 1.24 11.53
N ARG A 93 -6.90 0.04 11.95
CA ARG A 93 -6.07 -0.75 12.85
C ARG A 93 -4.77 -1.19 12.18
N ALA A 94 -4.85 -1.64 10.93
CA ALA A 94 -3.65 -1.97 10.16
C ALA A 94 -2.77 -0.73 9.96
N TYR A 95 -3.36 0.43 9.71
CA TYR A 95 -2.63 1.68 9.65
C TYR A 95 -1.84 1.94 10.93
N MET A 96 -2.50 1.81 12.09
CA MET A 96 -1.86 2.05 13.39
C MET A 96 -0.74 1.04 13.68
N ASP A 97 -0.92 -0.20 13.29
CA ASP A 97 0.04 -1.27 13.58
C ASP A 97 1.21 -1.30 12.60
N LEU A 98 0.99 -0.94 11.34
CA LEU A 98 1.99 -1.11 10.26
C LEU A 98 2.60 0.20 9.75
N ILE A 99 1.86 1.28 9.75
CA ILE A 99 2.29 2.53 9.08
C ILE A 99 2.56 3.64 10.10
N ASP A 100 1.75 3.73 11.10
CA ASP A 100 1.86 4.79 12.12
C ASP A 100 3.07 4.61 13.05
#